data_535b2f9dcf422c19e30041a7a6ca273a
#
_entry.id   535b2f9dcf422c19e30041a7a6ca273a
#
_cell.length_a   1.000
_cell.length_b   1.000
_cell.length_c   1.000
_cell.angle_alpha   90.00
_cell.angle_beta   90.00
_cell.angle_gamma   90.00
#
_symmetry.space_group_name_H-M   'P 1'
#
loop_
_entity.id
_entity.type
_entity.pdbx_description
1 polymer ?
#
loop_
_entity_poly.entity_id
_entity_poly.type
_entity_poly.pdbx_seq_one_letter_code
_entity_poly.pdbx_strand_id
1 'polypeptide(L)'
;MPKFLVVDDAAFMRMRCVKLLKENGYETIEAENGAQAVEMYQKERPDAVLMDITMPEMDGLQALGAILAIDPNARVAMVTALGQQSVVLDALKLGARDFVVKPFQAPRVLEAVHKLLAPR
;
A
#
# COMPACT_ATOMS: atom_id res chain seq x y z
N MET A 1 -11.77 7.64 12.08
CA MET A 1 -11.46 6.37 11.38
C MET A 1 -10.29 6.58 10.46
N PRO A 2 -9.23 5.77 10.57
CA PRO A 2 -8.13 5.86 9.61
C PRO A 2 -8.60 5.54 8.19
N LYS A 3 -8.02 6.24 7.23
CA LYS A 3 -8.31 6.08 5.81
C LYS A 3 -7.12 5.43 5.13
N PHE A 4 -7.37 4.35 4.41
CA PHE A 4 -6.36 3.60 3.67
C PHE A 4 -6.51 3.80 2.17
N LEU A 5 -5.40 4.04 1.49
CA LEU A 5 -5.33 3.98 0.04
C LEU A 5 -4.89 2.56 -0.34
N VAL A 6 -5.70 1.87 -1.11
CA VAL A 6 -5.41 0.51 -1.60
C VAL A 6 -5.08 0.59 -3.08
N VAL A 7 -3.86 0.22 -3.44
CA VAL A 7 -3.36 0.31 -4.81
C VAL A 7 -3.05 -1.08 -5.33
N ASP A 8 -3.78 -1.50 -6.35
CA ASP A 8 -3.59 -2.79 -7.01
C ASP A 8 -4.25 -2.71 -8.38
N ASP A 9 -3.55 -3.15 -9.43
CA ASP A 9 -4.13 -3.17 -10.77
C ASP A 9 -5.12 -4.32 -10.97
N ALA A 10 -5.05 -5.35 -10.12
CA ALA A 10 -5.99 -6.47 -10.15
C ALA A 10 -7.23 -6.12 -9.32
N ALA A 11 -8.35 -5.90 -10.01
CA ALA A 11 -9.59 -5.47 -9.36
C ALA A 11 -10.06 -6.43 -8.26
N PHE A 12 -9.91 -7.73 -8.49
CA PHE A 12 -10.33 -8.74 -7.51
C PHE A 12 -9.51 -8.65 -6.22
N MET A 13 -8.19 -8.54 -6.33
CA MET A 13 -7.31 -8.44 -5.16
C MET A 13 -7.54 -7.12 -4.42
N ARG A 14 -7.72 -6.04 -5.18
CA ARG A 14 -8.02 -4.73 -4.58
C ARG A 14 -9.32 -4.79 -3.80
N MET A 15 -10.36 -5.41 -4.37
CA MET A 15 -11.65 -5.56 -3.73
C MET A 15 -11.56 -6.37 -2.44
N ARG A 16 -10.78 -7.46 -2.44
CA ARG A 16 -10.58 -8.28 -1.24
C ARG A 16 -9.95 -7.47 -0.11
N CYS A 17 -8.94 -6.68 -0.45
CA CYS A 17 -8.25 -5.86 0.52
C CYS A 17 -9.17 -4.77 1.09
N VAL A 18 -9.92 -4.10 0.22
CA VAL A 18 -10.89 -3.08 0.61
C VAL A 18 -11.95 -3.65 1.54
N LYS A 19 -12.49 -4.82 1.19
CA LYS A 19 -13.50 -5.48 2.02
C LYS A 19 -12.96 -5.79 3.42
N LEU A 20 -11.76 -6.33 3.49
CA LEU A 20 -11.12 -6.65 4.77
C LEU A 20 -10.95 -5.40 5.64
N LEU A 21 -10.48 -4.31 5.05
CA LEU A 21 -10.29 -3.07 5.79
C LEU A 21 -11.61 -2.49 6.28
N LYS A 22 -12.63 -2.47 5.44
CA LYS A 22 -13.95 -1.97 5.83
C LYS A 22 -14.57 -2.80 6.94
N GLU A 23 -14.41 -4.11 6.89
CA GLU A 23 -14.91 -5.01 7.94
C GLU A 23 -14.23 -4.74 9.28
N ASN A 24 -13.06 -4.13 9.27
CA ASN A 24 -12.33 -3.79 10.48
C ASN A 24 -12.45 -2.31 10.87
N GLY A 25 -13.39 -1.59 10.26
CA GLY A 25 -13.71 -0.23 10.67
C GLY A 25 -12.89 0.87 10.02
N TYR A 26 -12.17 0.57 8.95
CA TYR A 26 -11.36 1.57 8.25
C TYR A 26 -12.07 2.11 7.03
N GLU A 27 -11.81 3.38 6.71
CA GLU A 27 -12.20 3.96 5.44
C GLU A 27 -11.20 3.56 4.36
N THR A 28 -11.67 3.47 3.11
CA THR A 28 -10.81 3.08 2.00
C THR A 28 -11.01 3.98 0.80
N ILE A 29 -9.94 4.25 0.09
CA ILE A 29 -9.94 4.81 -1.26
C ILE A 29 -9.06 3.90 -2.12
N GLU A 30 -9.25 3.94 -3.43
CA GLU A 30 -8.63 2.98 -4.33
C GLU A 30 -7.88 3.65 -5.46
N ALA A 31 -6.84 2.98 -5.94
CA ALA A 31 -6.12 3.35 -7.16
C ALA A 31 -5.76 2.08 -7.93
N GLU A 32 -5.73 2.15 -9.24
CA GLU A 32 -5.46 1.01 -10.11
C GLU A 32 -4.02 0.93 -10.59
N ASN A 33 -3.26 2.00 -10.40
CA ASN A 33 -1.87 2.06 -10.85
C ASN A 33 -1.11 3.10 -10.02
N GLY A 34 0.20 3.16 -10.24
CA GLY A 34 1.07 4.04 -9.48
C GLY A 34 0.76 5.52 -9.67
N ALA A 35 0.43 5.93 -10.90
CA ALA A 35 0.12 7.33 -11.19
C ALA A 35 -1.14 7.78 -10.46
N GLN A 36 -2.19 6.96 -10.47
CA GLN A 36 -3.41 7.23 -9.69
C GLN A 36 -3.12 7.25 -8.19
N ALA A 37 -2.24 6.37 -7.73
CA ALA A 37 -1.87 6.31 -6.31
C ALA A 37 -1.26 7.63 -5.85
N VAL A 38 -0.34 8.19 -6.62
CA VAL A 38 0.30 9.47 -6.31
C VAL A 38 -0.74 10.59 -6.30
N GLU A 39 -1.60 10.63 -7.30
CA GLU A 39 -2.67 11.62 -7.41
C GLU A 39 -3.63 11.54 -6.23
N MET A 40 -4.08 10.33 -5.89
CA MET A 40 -4.99 10.12 -4.76
C MET A 40 -4.31 10.48 -3.43
N TYR A 41 -3.03 10.19 -3.29
CA TYR A 41 -2.30 10.55 -2.08
C TYR A 41 -2.25 12.07 -1.90
N GLN A 42 -1.97 12.81 -2.95
CA GLN A 42 -1.93 14.28 -2.90
C GLN A 42 -3.29 14.86 -2.56
N LYS A 43 -4.35 14.29 -3.14
CA LYS A 43 -5.71 14.82 -3.01
C LYS A 43 -6.34 14.46 -1.67
N GLU A 44 -6.22 13.20 -1.26
CA GLU A 44 -6.95 12.66 -0.11
C GLU A 44 -6.14 12.55 1.16
N ARG A 45 -4.83 12.54 1.06
CA ARG A 45 -3.91 12.40 2.20
C ARG A 45 -4.33 11.28 3.15
N PRO A 46 -4.36 10.04 2.67
CA PRO A 46 -4.74 8.90 3.51
C PRO A 46 -3.77 8.72 4.68
N ASP A 47 -4.23 8.05 5.71
CA ASP A 47 -3.40 7.75 6.89
C ASP A 47 -2.34 6.69 6.58
N ALA A 48 -2.63 5.79 5.65
CA ALA A 48 -1.69 4.74 5.25
C ALA A 48 -2.01 4.22 3.85
N VAL A 49 -1.06 3.52 3.25
CA VAL A 49 -1.16 3.00 1.89
C VAL A 49 -0.76 1.53 1.87
N LEU A 50 -1.55 0.72 1.20
CA LEU A 50 -1.18 -0.66 0.82
C LEU A 50 -0.93 -0.63 -0.69
N MET A 51 0.32 -0.86 -1.10
CA MET A 51 0.79 -0.63 -2.46
C MET A 51 1.30 -1.91 -3.11
N ASP A 52 0.63 -2.34 -4.18
CA ASP A 52 1.17 -3.43 -5.00
C ASP A 52 2.46 -2.98 -5.67
N ILE A 53 3.42 -3.89 -5.81
CA ILE A 53 4.71 -3.58 -6.43
C ILE A 53 4.60 -3.60 -7.96
N THR A 54 4.01 -4.66 -8.52
CA THR A 54 3.98 -4.87 -9.97
C THR A 54 2.70 -4.32 -10.58
N MET A 55 2.81 -3.20 -11.27
CA MET A 55 1.69 -2.55 -11.95
C MET A 55 2.15 -1.95 -13.27
N PRO A 56 1.25 -1.81 -14.26
CA PRO A 56 1.62 -1.16 -15.52
C PRO A 56 1.88 0.34 -15.33
N GLU A 57 2.60 0.92 -16.25
CA GLU A 57 2.97 2.34 -16.32
C GLU A 57 3.93 2.73 -15.20
N MET A 58 3.42 3.11 -14.04
CA MET A 58 4.23 3.43 -12.87
C MET A 58 4.07 2.30 -11.85
N ASP A 59 5.13 1.56 -11.58
CA ASP A 59 5.09 0.46 -10.61
C ASP A 59 5.08 0.97 -9.17
N GLY A 60 4.90 0.04 -8.22
CA GLY A 60 4.78 0.38 -6.81
C GLY A 60 6.03 1.03 -6.23
N LEU A 61 7.21 0.65 -6.69
CA LEU A 61 8.45 1.23 -6.21
C LEU A 61 8.58 2.70 -6.62
N GLN A 62 8.24 3.00 -7.88
CA GLN A 62 8.22 4.36 -8.38
C GLN A 62 7.18 5.22 -7.66
N ALA A 63 5.99 4.66 -7.45
CA ALA A 63 4.91 5.34 -6.73
C ALA A 63 5.30 5.62 -5.28
N LEU A 64 5.94 4.65 -4.62
CA LEU A 64 6.45 4.82 -3.27
C LEU A 64 7.42 6.00 -3.18
N GLY A 65 8.37 6.07 -4.10
CA GLY A 65 9.33 7.17 -4.15
C GLY A 65 8.65 8.53 -4.33
N ALA A 66 7.66 8.59 -5.22
CA ALA A 66 6.91 9.82 -5.47
C ALA A 66 6.09 10.24 -4.24
N ILE A 67 5.44 9.29 -3.58
CA ILE A 67 4.66 9.56 -2.36
C ILE A 67 5.57 10.06 -1.24
N LEU A 68 6.73 9.43 -1.04
CA LEU A 68 7.67 9.85 -0.01
C LEU A 68 8.28 11.22 -0.30
N ALA A 69 8.37 11.61 -1.57
CA ALA A 69 8.81 12.97 -1.93
C ALA A 69 7.76 14.00 -1.55
N ILE A 70 6.47 13.64 -1.64
CA ILE A 70 5.37 14.53 -1.22
C ILE A 70 5.29 14.59 0.31
N ASP A 71 5.41 13.43 0.95
CA ASP A 71 5.27 13.28 2.40
C ASP A 71 6.30 12.28 2.92
N PRO A 72 7.43 12.76 3.46
CA PRO A 72 8.47 11.86 3.98
C PRO A 72 7.99 10.95 5.12
N ASN A 73 6.87 11.29 5.75
CA ASN A 73 6.30 10.49 6.84
C ASN A 73 5.19 9.57 6.37
N ALA A 74 5.00 9.42 5.06
CA ALA A 74 3.96 8.54 4.54
C ALA A 74 4.15 7.11 5.05
N ARG A 75 3.04 6.47 5.38
CA ARG A 75 3.01 5.12 5.97
C ARG A 75 2.58 4.15 4.90
N VAL A 76 3.54 3.46 4.30
CA VAL A 76 3.31 2.59 3.16
C VAL A 76 3.79 1.18 3.45
N ALA A 77 2.95 0.19 3.21
CA ALA A 77 3.33 -1.21 3.17
C ALA A 77 3.19 -1.70 1.74
N MET A 78 4.17 -2.48 1.30
CA MET A 78 4.15 -3.05 -0.04
C MET A 78 3.41 -4.37 -0.06
N VAL A 79 2.73 -4.67 -1.15
CA VAL A 79 2.11 -5.98 -1.38
C VAL A 79 2.82 -6.59 -2.58
N THR A 80 3.36 -7.80 -2.42
CA THR A 80 4.30 -8.37 -3.37
C THR A 80 3.98 -9.82 -3.68
N ALA A 81 4.38 -10.28 -4.87
CA ALA A 81 4.34 -11.69 -5.21
C ALA A 81 5.61 -12.39 -4.73
N LEU A 82 5.56 -13.72 -4.62
CA LEU A 82 6.75 -14.51 -4.33
C LEU A 82 7.82 -14.25 -5.40
N GLY A 83 9.07 -14.25 -4.98
CA GLY A 83 10.20 -14.06 -5.90
C GLY A 83 10.63 -12.62 -6.11
N GLN A 84 10.05 -11.67 -5.38
CA GLN A 84 10.37 -10.24 -5.53
C GLN A 84 11.16 -9.68 -4.35
N GLN A 85 11.98 -10.49 -3.71
CA GLN A 85 12.72 -10.10 -2.49
C GLN A 85 13.63 -8.89 -2.71
N SER A 86 14.31 -8.80 -3.86
CA SER A 86 15.21 -7.67 -4.14
C SER A 86 14.43 -6.35 -4.23
N VAL A 87 13.24 -6.37 -4.83
CA VAL A 87 12.39 -5.18 -4.94
C VAL A 87 11.86 -4.78 -3.57
N VAL A 88 11.50 -5.77 -2.75
CA VAL A 88 11.06 -5.52 -1.37
C VAL A 88 12.16 -4.82 -0.57
N LEU A 89 13.40 -5.28 -0.69
CA LEU A 89 14.53 -4.65 0.00
C LEU A 89 14.73 -3.21 -0.46
N ASP A 90 14.60 -2.95 -1.76
CA ASP A 90 14.69 -1.59 -2.28
C ASP A 90 13.58 -0.69 -1.72
N ALA A 91 12.35 -1.23 -1.62
CA ALA A 91 11.23 -0.49 -1.05
C ALA A 91 11.47 -0.16 0.42
N LEU A 92 11.96 -1.12 1.20
CA LEU A 92 12.26 -0.89 2.62
C LEU A 92 13.36 0.15 2.80
N LYS A 93 14.38 0.13 1.95
CA LYS A 93 15.44 1.14 1.96
C LYS A 93 14.93 2.53 1.64
N LEU A 94 13.93 2.63 0.76
CA LEU A 94 13.31 3.91 0.42
C LEU A 94 12.44 4.45 1.55
N GLY A 95 11.89 3.57 2.39
CA GLY A 95 11.07 4.01 3.50
C GLY A 95 9.73 3.30 3.66
N ALA A 96 9.47 2.23 2.89
CA ALA A 96 8.32 1.38 3.15
C ALA A 96 8.48 0.74 4.54
N ARG A 97 7.39 0.58 5.26
CA ARG A 97 7.46 0.13 6.67
C ARG A 97 7.20 -1.34 6.86
N ASP A 98 6.61 -1.99 5.87
CA ASP A 98 6.34 -3.42 5.93
C ASP A 98 6.06 -3.94 4.53
N PHE A 99 5.93 -5.25 4.41
CA PHE A 99 5.50 -5.87 3.16
C PHE A 99 4.63 -7.09 3.46
N VAL A 100 3.75 -7.42 2.54
CA VAL A 100 2.86 -8.58 2.63
C VAL A 100 2.97 -9.37 1.33
N VAL A 101 3.16 -10.67 1.42
CA VAL A 101 3.32 -11.54 0.25
C VAL A 101 1.98 -12.10 -0.19
N LYS A 102 1.70 -12.04 -1.49
CA LYS A 102 0.51 -12.65 -2.08
C LYS A 102 0.73 -14.15 -2.35
N PRO A 103 -0.26 -15.01 -2.20
CA PRO A 103 -1.58 -14.71 -1.65
C PRO A 103 -1.51 -14.47 -0.15
N PHE A 104 -2.18 -13.42 0.31
CA PHE A 104 -2.16 -13.09 1.73
C PHE A 104 -3.39 -13.62 2.46
N GLN A 105 -3.24 -13.79 3.76
CA GLN A 105 -4.35 -14.09 4.65
C GLN A 105 -4.67 -12.87 5.50
N ALA A 106 -5.94 -12.78 5.93
CA ALA A 106 -6.42 -11.63 6.67
C ALA A 106 -5.55 -11.27 7.89
N PRO A 107 -5.13 -12.23 8.75
CA PRO A 107 -4.31 -11.86 9.90
C PRO A 107 -2.99 -11.18 9.53
N ARG A 108 -2.36 -11.58 8.43
CA ARG A 108 -1.11 -10.97 8.00
C ARG A 108 -1.30 -9.54 7.52
N VAL A 109 -2.37 -9.28 6.78
CA VAL A 109 -2.70 -7.93 6.31
C VAL A 109 -3.00 -7.03 7.50
N LEU A 110 -3.79 -7.52 8.47
CA LEU A 110 -4.14 -6.74 9.65
C LEU A 110 -2.92 -6.46 10.53
N GLU A 111 -1.96 -7.37 10.60
CA GLU A 111 -0.69 -7.12 11.28
C GLU A 111 0.05 -5.95 10.66
N ALA A 112 0.14 -5.91 9.33
CA ALA A 112 0.76 -4.79 8.62
C ALA A 112 -0.01 -3.48 8.84
N VAL A 113 -1.34 -3.54 8.82
CA VAL A 113 -2.20 -2.39 9.09
C VAL A 113 -1.92 -1.80 10.48
N HIS A 114 -1.87 -2.65 11.49
CA HIS A 114 -1.58 -2.21 12.86
C HIS A 114 -0.20 -1.58 12.97
N LYS A 115 0.77 -2.16 12.28
CA LYS A 115 2.14 -1.63 12.25
C LYS A 115 2.21 -0.26 11.59
N LEU A 116 1.47 -0.07 10.49
CA LEU A 116 1.41 1.23 9.81
C LEU A 116 0.79 2.32 10.68
N LEU A 117 -0.22 1.98 11.46
CA LEU A 117 -0.94 2.94 12.29
C LEU A 117 -0.28 3.19 13.63
N ALA A 118 0.69 2.38 14.02
CA ALA A 118 1.39 2.54 15.29
C ALA A 118 2.18 3.85 15.30
N PRO A 119 2.28 4.53 16.45
CA PRO A 119 3.12 5.73 16.56
C PRO A 119 4.59 5.36 16.31
N ARG A 120 5.33 6.32 15.79
CA ARG A 120 6.77 6.16 15.58
C ARG A 120 7.54 6.25 16.89
#